data_a5f84a3892b2312c5385f70c0193b2b5
#
_entry.id   a5f84a3892b2312c5385f70c0193b2b5
#
_cell.length_a   1.000
_cell.length_b   1.000
_cell.length_c   1.000
_cell.angle_alpha   90.00
_cell.angle_beta   90.00
_cell.angle_gamma   90.00
#
_symmetry.space_group_name_H-M   'P 1'
#
loop_
_entity.id
_entity.type
_entity.pdbx_description
1 polymer ?
#
loop_
_entity_poly.entity_id
_entity_poly.type
_entity_poly.pdbx_seq_one_letter_code
_entity_poly.pdbx_strand_id
1 'polypeptide(L)'
;MFVAMVIGSQYALSAVPFVEVVSLLFICYAYVFGALRGVVAAVAFSLLRQLLFGFYPVVLILYLVYFVLLSVLFGTLRRWCRWTGWKLLALATGLAIVCTVCFTLLDNLLTPWYYSYTKKAAEMYFKASLPFMLGQAASVGLSVGGLFLPLTKALFFVKKA
;
A
#
# COMPACT_ATOMS: atom_id res chain seq x y z
N MET A 1 14.43 3.14 -10.80
CA MET A 1 15.04 2.32 -9.74
C MET A 1 14.03 1.94 -8.63
N PHE A 2 13.34 2.89 -7.97
CA PHE A 2 12.39 2.56 -6.88
C PHE A 2 11.27 1.60 -7.32
N VAL A 3 10.57 1.88 -8.44
CA VAL A 3 9.48 1.03 -8.95
C VAL A 3 9.95 -0.40 -9.25
N ALA A 4 11.14 -0.55 -9.83
CA ALA A 4 11.72 -1.87 -10.10
C ALA A 4 12.00 -2.65 -8.80
N MET A 5 12.47 -1.97 -7.75
CA MET A 5 12.66 -2.56 -6.43
C MET A 5 11.33 -3.03 -5.81
N VAL A 6 10.27 -2.22 -5.95
CA VAL A 6 8.93 -2.58 -5.44
C VAL A 6 8.37 -3.78 -6.19
N ILE A 7 8.48 -3.80 -7.52
CA ILE A 7 8.03 -4.95 -8.35
C ILE A 7 8.83 -6.20 -7.99
N GLY A 8 10.15 -6.07 -7.87
CA GLY A 8 11.02 -7.18 -7.47
C GLY A 8 10.67 -7.73 -6.09
N SER A 9 10.40 -6.87 -5.12
CA SER A 9 9.96 -7.29 -3.78
C SER A 9 8.58 -7.97 -3.81
N GLN A 10 7.65 -7.47 -4.62
CA GLN A 10 6.34 -8.11 -4.79
C GLN A 10 6.47 -9.50 -5.42
N TYR A 11 7.33 -9.64 -6.43
CA TYR A 11 7.57 -10.93 -7.07
C TYR A 11 8.24 -11.93 -6.12
N ALA A 12 9.28 -11.50 -5.42
CA ALA A 12 10.00 -12.34 -4.46
C ALA A 12 9.11 -12.82 -3.29
N LEU A 13 8.16 -11.99 -2.86
CA LEU A 13 7.27 -12.28 -1.74
C LEU A 13 5.90 -12.82 -2.18
N SER A 14 5.67 -13.03 -3.47
CA SER A 14 4.39 -13.54 -3.99
C SER A 14 4.01 -14.91 -3.46
N ALA A 15 5.00 -15.73 -3.07
CA ALA A 15 4.79 -17.04 -2.45
C ALA A 15 4.44 -16.98 -0.96
N VAL A 16 4.63 -15.83 -0.31
CA VAL A 16 4.37 -15.67 1.14
C VAL A 16 3.09 -14.87 1.31
N PRO A 17 1.97 -15.51 1.73
CA PRO A 17 0.70 -14.83 1.91
C PRO A 17 0.82 -13.77 3.02
N PHE A 18 0.04 -12.71 2.91
CA PHE A 18 -0.09 -11.62 3.89
C PHE A 18 1.14 -10.72 4.07
N VAL A 19 2.23 -10.85 3.31
CA VAL A 19 3.39 -9.97 3.46
C VAL A 19 3.21 -8.69 2.65
N GLU A 20 2.89 -7.58 3.34
CA GLU A 20 2.60 -6.25 2.78
C GLU A 20 3.84 -5.32 2.79
N VAL A 21 4.91 -5.74 2.11
CA VAL A 21 6.13 -4.91 1.98
C VAL A 21 5.94 -3.78 0.97
N VAL A 22 5.10 -3.97 -0.04
CA VAL A 22 4.83 -2.97 -1.09
C VAL A 22 4.27 -1.69 -0.48
N SER A 23 3.25 -1.80 0.37
CA SER A 23 2.65 -0.68 1.08
C SER A 23 3.66 0.05 1.95
N LEU A 24 4.50 -0.68 2.70
CA LEU A 24 5.58 -0.11 3.51
C LEU A 24 6.57 0.70 2.67
N LEU A 25 7.01 0.18 1.53
CA LEU A 25 7.96 0.86 0.64
C LEU A 25 7.37 2.16 0.09
N PHE A 26 6.09 2.16 -0.34
CA PHE A 26 5.39 3.37 -0.79
C PHE A 26 5.23 4.40 0.32
N ILE A 27 4.87 3.97 1.53
CA ILE A 27 4.76 4.83 2.71
C ILE A 27 6.10 5.52 2.99
N CYS A 28 7.19 4.76 3.09
CA CYS A 28 8.51 5.30 3.36
C CYS A 28 8.99 6.23 2.23
N TYR A 29 8.79 5.83 0.98
CA TYR A 29 9.19 6.62 -0.18
C TYR A 29 8.44 7.95 -0.25
N ALA A 30 7.11 7.93 -0.16
CA ALA A 30 6.28 9.13 -0.18
C ALA A 30 6.59 10.06 0.99
N TYR A 31 6.82 9.52 2.18
CA TYR A 31 7.20 10.28 3.38
C TYR A 31 8.54 11.01 3.19
N VAL A 32 9.55 10.37 2.58
CA VAL A 32 10.89 10.95 2.41
C VAL A 32 10.98 11.88 1.20
N PHE A 33 10.45 11.46 0.04
CA PHE A 33 10.60 12.17 -1.23
C PHE A 33 9.42 13.09 -1.56
N GLY A 34 8.32 12.98 -0.82
CA GLY A 34 7.12 13.81 -0.95
C GLY A 34 6.04 13.21 -1.85
N ALA A 35 4.84 13.78 -1.76
CA ALA A 35 3.62 13.27 -2.39
C ALA A 35 3.73 13.13 -3.91
N LEU A 36 4.24 14.16 -4.60
CA LEU A 36 4.29 14.17 -6.07
C LEU A 36 5.15 13.01 -6.63
N ARG A 37 6.34 12.81 -6.05
CA ARG A 37 7.22 11.70 -6.48
C ARG A 37 6.61 10.34 -6.13
N GLY A 38 5.92 10.25 -5.00
CA GLY A 38 5.16 9.07 -4.60
C GLY A 38 4.04 8.74 -5.59
N VAL A 39 3.26 9.74 -6.01
CA VAL A 39 2.18 9.58 -7.00
C VAL A 39 2.72 9.11 -8.35
N VAL A 40 3.78 9.73 -8.86
CA VAL A 40 4.40 9.29 -10.13
C VAL A 40 4.87 7.84 -10.03
N ALA A 41 5.51 7.48 -8.92
CA ALA A 41 5.93 6.09 -8.69
C ALA A 41 4.75 5.14 -8.57
N ALA A 42 3.63 5.55 -7.94
CA ALA A 42 2.42 4.76 -7.81
C ALA A 42 1.75 4.46 -9.17
N VAL A 43 1.64 5.48 -10.02
CA VAL A 43 1.11 5.31 -11.38
C VAL A 43 2.00 4.37 -12.21
N ALA A 44 3.31 4.61 -12.21
CA ALA A 44 4.26 3.76 -12.93
C ALA A 44 4.24 2.32 -12.43
N PHE A 45 4.18 2.10 -11.10
CA PHE A 45 4.06 0.77 -10.50
C PHE A 45 2.77 0.07 -10.92
N SER A 46 1.62 0.75 -10.84
CA SER A 46 0.32 0.17 -11.17
C SER A 46 0.25 -0.28 -12.63
N LEU A 47 0.83 0.50 -13.56
CA LEU A 47 0.88 0.15 -14.97
C LEU A 47 1.86 -1.00 -15.26
N LEU A 48 3.10 -0.90 -14.76
CA LEU A 48 4.14 -1.92 -15.01
C LEU A 48 3.77 -3.27 -14.38
N ARG A 49 3.14 -3.27 -13.22
CA ARG A 49 2.65 -4.50 -12.60
C ARG A 49 1.68 -5.26 -13.50
N GLN A 50 0.76 -4.56 -14.18
CA GLN A 50 -0.21 -5.21 -15.07
C GLN A 50 0.48 -5.87 -16.28
N LEU A 51 1.56 -5.29 -16.76
CA LEU A 51 2.34 -5.90 -17.85
C LEU A 51 3.04 -7.19 -17.42
N LEU A 52 3.45 -7.29 -16.16
CA LEU A 52 4.21 -8.44 -15.65
C LEU A 52 3.33 -9.57 -15.09
N PHE A 53 2.23 -9.23 -14.43
CA PHE A 53 1.36 -10.20 -13.74
C PHE A 53 0.03 -10.48 -14.46
N GLY A 54 -0.17 -9.88 -15.64
CA GLY A 54 -1.41 -9.98 -16.39
C GLY A 54 -2.34 -8.79 -16.20
N PHE A 55 -3.14 -8.53 -17.23
CA PHE A 55 -4.03 -7.36 -17.26
C PHE A 55 -5.36 -7.65 -16.57
N TYR A 56 -5.54 -7.10 -15.38
CA TYR A 56 -6.78 -7.16 -14.61
C TYR A 56 -7.30 -5.74 -14.37
N PRO A 57 -8.32 -5.26 -15.12
CA PRO A 57 -8.79 -3.87 -15.05
C PRO A 57 -9.20 -3.41 -13.66
N VAL A 58 -9.88 -4.26 -12.89
CA VAL A 58 -10.30 -3.94 -11.50
C VAL A 58 -9.09 -3.71 -10.60
N VAL A 59 -8.09 -4.59 -10.69
CA VAL A 59 -6.86 -4.49 -9.90
C VAL A 59 -6.05 -3.25 -10.29
N LEU A 60 -6.06 -2.86 -11.57
CA LEU A 60 -5.43 -1.63 -12.02
C LEU A 60 -6.06 -0.41 -11.37
N ILE A 61 -7.39 -0.32 -11.40
CA ILE A 61 -8.14 0.79 -10.79
C ILE A 61 -7.86 0.84 -9.28
N LEU A 62 -7.95 -0.31 -8.60
CA LEU A 62 -7.68 -0.42 -7.17
C LEU A 62 -6.28 0.08 -6.82
N TYR A 63 -5.27 -0.33 -7.55
CA TYR A 63 -3.88 0.05 -7.28
C TYR A 63 -3.62 1.52 -7.60
N LEU A 64 -4.18 2.05 -8.69
CA LEU A 64 -4.09 3.47 -9.00
C LEU A 64 -4.71 4.32 -7.88
N VAL A 65 -5.91 3.98 -7.42
CA VAL A 65 -6.56 4.72 -6.35
C VAL A 65 -5.79 4.58 -5.04
N TYR A 66 -5.48 3.36 -4.63
CA TYR A 66 -4.87 3.07 -3.34
C TYR A 66 -3.46 3.68 -3.17
N PHE A 67 -2.54 3.36 -4.09
CA PHE A 67 -1.14 3.83 -3.95
C PHE A 67 -1.00 5.32 -4.19
N VAL A 68 -1.86 5.93 -5.02
CA VAL A 68 -1.90 7.38 -5.19
C VAL A 68 -2.38 8.05 -3.90
N LEU A 69 -3.49 7.61 -3.32
CA LEU A 69 -3.99 8.14 -2.05
C LEU A 69 -2.99 7.94 -0.91
N LEU A 70 -2.40 6.75 -0.81
CA LEU A 70 -1.35 6.45 0.17
C LEU A 70 -0.15 7.39 0.02
N SER A 71 0.29 7.65 -1.22
CA SER A 71 1.41 8.54 -1.51
C SER A 71 1.10 10.00 -1.17
N VAL A 72 -0.12 10.47 -1.44
CA VAL A 72 -0.56 11.81 -1.05
C VAL A 72 -0.64 11.93 0.46
N LEU A 73 -1.26 10.96 1.13
CA LEU A 73 -1.45 10.95 2.59
C LEU A 73 -0.10 11.00 3.32
N PHE A 74 0.80 10.07 3.02
CA PHE A 74 2.09 10.01 3.72
C PHE A 74 3.08 11.07 3.25
N GLY A 75 3.00 11.52 2.00
CA GLY A 75 3.82 12.62 1.48
C GLY A 75 3.43 13.98 2.08
N THR A 76 2.16 14.18 2.41
CA THR A 76 1.67 15.38 3.11
C THR A 76 1.85 15.29 4.62
N LEU A 77 1.77 14.09 5.20
CA LEU A 77 1.95 13.84 6.63
C LEU A 77 3.23 14.48 7.16
N ARG A 78 4.31 14.41 6.42
CA ARG A 78 5.58 15.04 6.80
C ARG A 78 5.51 16.57 6.90
N ARG A 79 4.65 17.21 6.12
CA ARG A 79 4.49 18.68 6.14
C ARG A 79 3.62 19.12 7.32
N TRP A 80 2.63 18.32 7.68
CA TRP A 80 1.61 18.65 8.67
C TRP A 80 1.98 18.15 10.06
N CYS A 81 2.64 17.00 10.15
CA CYS A 81 2.99 16.37 11.40
C CYS A 81 4.48 16.60 11.73
N ARG A 82 4.75 17.39 12.77
CA ARG A 82 6.10 17.66 13.31
C ARG A 82 6.52 16.63 14.38
N TRP A 83 5.75 15.57 14.55
CA TRP A 83 6.04 14.54 15.52
C TRP A 83 7.25 13.73 15.10
N THR A 84 8.03 13.30 16.09
CA THR A 84 9.23 12.49 15.89
C THR A 84 9.20 11.27 16.79
N GLY A 85 10.02 10.26 16.45
CA GLY A 85 10.16 9.07 17.24
C GLY A 85 8.89 8.22 17.27
N TRP A 86 8.52 7.76 18.46
CA TRP A 86 7.48 6.76 18.63
C TRP A 86 6.05 7.28 18.33
N LYS A 87 5.79 8.59 18.56
CA LYS A 87 4.49 9.19 18.23
C LYS A 87 4.22 9.20 16.73
N LEU A 88 5.25 9.49 15.93
CA LEU A 88 5.17 9.41 14.48
C LEU A 88 4.97 7.96 14.03
N LEU A 89 5.69 7.00 14.65
CA LEU A 89 5.56 5.59 14.34
C LEU A 89 4.14 5.08 14.59
N ALA A 90 3.58 5.38 15.75
CA ALA A 90 2.22 4.98 16.10
C ALA A 90 1.18 5.56 15.13
N LEU A 91 1.31 6.85 14.77
CA LEU A 91 0.44 7.50 13.80
C LEU A 91 0.58 6.87 12.40
N ALA A 92 1.81 6.66 11.94
CA ALA A 92 2.06 6.06 10.63
C ALA A 92 1.52 4.63 10.54
N THR A 93 1.72 3.83 11.58
CA THR A 93 1.20 2.46 11.66
C THR A 93 -0.33 2.44 11.70
N GLY A 94 -0.96 3.28 12.51
CA GLY A 94 -2.42 3.40 12.57
C GLY A 94 -3.02 3.81 11.23
N LEU A 95 -2.47 4.82 10.57
CA LEU A 95 -2.90 5.26 9.24
C LEU A 95 -2.71 4.17 8.18
N ALA A 96 -1.59 3.44 8.23
CA ALA A 96 -1.33 2.34 7.30
C ALA A 96 -2.36 1.22 7.45
N ILE A 97 -2.70 0.83 8.68
CA ILE A 97 -3.74 -0.17 8.96
C ILE A 97 -5.09 0.30 8.42
N VAL A 98 -5.49 1.54 8.71
CA VAL A 98 -6.75 2.11 8.21
C VAL A 98 -6.78 2.11 6.68
N CYS A 99 -5.71 2.54 6.02
CA CYS A 99 -5.62 2.52 4.56
C CYS A 99 -5.76 1.10 3.99
N THR A 100 -5.14 0.10 4.61
CA THR A 100 -5.23 -1.30 4.17
C THR A 100 -6.65 -1.86 4.33
N VAL A 101 -7.31 -1.56 5.45
CA VAL A 101 -8.72 -1.92 5.63
C VAL A 101 -9.61 -1.25 4.58
N CYS A 102 -9.42 0.05 4.34
CA CYS A 102 -10.15 0.78 3.30
C CYS A 102 -9.90 0.19 1.90
N PHE A 103 -8.68 -0.25 1.59
CA PHE A 103 -8.36 -0.91 0.33
C PHE A 103 -9.16 -2.21 0.16
N THR A 104 -9.20 -3.06 1.17
CA THR A 104 -9.97 -4.32 1.12
C THR A 104 -11.48 -4.06 1.00
N LEU A 105 -11.99 -3.04 1.70
CA LEU A 105 -13.40 -2.64 1.57
C LEU A 105 -13.70 -2.10 0.16
N LEU A 106 -12.78 -1.33 -0.41
CA LEU A 106 -12.91 -0.82 -1.78
C LEU A 106 -12.91 -1.97 -2.81
N ASP A 107 -12.05 -2.97 -2.62
CA ASP A 107 -12.05 -4.18 -3.45
C ASP A 107 -13.36 -4.95 -3.35
N ASN A 108 -13.88 -5.14 -2.14
CA ASN A 108 -15.16 -5.78 -1.88
C ASN A 108 -16.36 -5.05 -2.50
N LEU A 109 -16.22 -3.77 -2.81
CA LEU A 109 -17.24 -2.98 -3.49
C LEU A 109 -17.06 -3.03 -5.01
N LEU A 110 -15.85 -2.78 -5.49
CA LEU A 110 -15.54 -2.63 -6.92
C LEU A 110 -15.56 -3.97 -7.67
N THR A 111 -15.03 -5.03 -7.08
CA THR A 111 -14.94 -6.34 -7.75
C THR A 111 -16.32 -6.93 -8.02
N PRO A 112 -17.26 -7.03 -7.05
CA PRO A 112 -18.62 -7.51 -7.33
C PRO A 112 -19.39 -6.61 -8.28
N TRP A 113 -19.19 -5.30 -8.21
CA TRP A 113 -19.84 -4.35 -9.12
C TRP A 113 -19.37 -4.52 -10.57
N TYR A 114 -18.08 -4.62 -10.78
CA TYR A 114 -17.48 -4.77 -12.10
C TYR A 114 -17.86 -6.09 -12.79
N TYR A 115 -17.84 -7.18 -12.04
CA TYR A 115 -18.18 -8.52 -12.55
C TYR A 115 -19.67 -8.85 -12.43
N SER A 116 -20.52 -7.87 -12.06
CA SER A 116 -21.98 -8.03 -11.95
C SER A 116 -22.39 -9.25 -11.09
N TYR A 117 -21.76 -9.42 -9.93
CA TYR A 117 -22.06 -10.52 -9.03
C TYR A 117 -23.49 -10.44 -8.52
N THR A 118 -24.16 -11.59 -8.36
CA THR A 118 -25.44 -11.66 -7.64
C THR A 118 -25.25 -11.26 -6.19
N LYS A 119 -26.31 -10.77 -5.53
CA LYS A 119 -26.27 -10.38 -4.10
C LYS A 119 -25.65 -11.47 -3.23
N LYS A 120 -26.05 -12.73 -3.45
CA LYS A 120 -25.54 -13.89 -2.70
C LYS A 120 -24.03 -14.12 -2.95
N ALA A 121 -23.57 -13.99 -4.20
CA ALA A 121 -22.15 -14.13 -4.54
C ALA A 121 -21.31 -12.99 -3.94
N ALA A 122 -21.81 -11.75 -3.94
CA ALA A 122 -21.15 -10.61 -3.31
C ALA A 122 -21.02 -10.77 -1.79
N GLU A 123 -22.06 -11.29 -1.12
CA GLU A 123 -22.01 -11.60 0.31
C GLU A 123 -20.97 -12.68 0.63
N MET A 124 -20.89 -13.72 -0.19
CA MET A 124 -19.89 -14.79 -0.03
C MET A 124 -18.48 -14.25 -0.25
N TYR A 125 -18.28 -13.40 -1.25
CA TYR A 125 -17.00 -12.72 -1.54
C TYR A 125 -16.55 -11.87 -0.33
N PHE A 126 -17.45 -11.06 0.20
CA PHE A 126 -17.19 -10.24 1.39
C PHE A 126 -16.80 -11.09 2.61
N LYS A 127 -17.58 -12.16 2.90
CA LYS A 127 -17.27 -13.06 4.03
C LYS A 127 -15.91 -13.75 3.86
N ALA A 128 -15.57 -14.16 2.65
CA ALA A 128 -14.28 -14.78 2.33
C ALA A 128 -13.10 -13.80 2.46
N SER A 129 -13.31 -12.50 2.22
CA SER A 129 -12.27 -11.48 2.32
C SER A 129 -11.92 -11.07 3.76
N LEU A 130 -12.81 -11.29 4.74
CA LEU A 130 -12.60 -10.86 6.13
C LEU A 130 -11.31 -11.43 6.77
N PRO A 131 -11.01 -12.75 6.70
CA PRO A 131 -9.78 -13.28 7.27
C PRO A 131 -8.53 -12.73 6.56
N PHE A 132 -8.60 -12.49 5.23
CA PHE A 132 -7.52 -11.86 4.49
C PHE A 132 -7.29 -10.40 4.92
N MET A 133 -8.36 -9.64 5.13
CA MET A 133 -8.31 -8.27 5.63
C MET A 133 -7.60 -8.20 6.98
N LEU A 134 -7.94 -9.09 7.91
CA LEU A 134 -7.28 -9.15 9.23
C LEU A 134 -5.81 -9.52 9.11
N GLY A 135 -5.48 -10.51 8.29
CA GLY A 135 -4.10 -10.92 8.02
C GLY A 135 -3.26 -9.80 7.41
N GLN A 136 -3.79 -9.09 6.42
CA GLN A 136 -3.13 -7.94 5.78
C GLN A 136 -2.95 -6.78 6.76
N ALA A 137 -3.98 -6.44 7.54
CA ALA A 137 -3.92 -5.37 8.54
C ALA A 137 -2.86 -5.66 9.62
N ALA A 138 -2.79 -6.90 10.11
CA ALA A 138 -1.76 -7.34 11.05
C ALA A 138 -0.36 -7.26 10.43
N SER A 139 -0.19 -7.73 9.20
CA SER A 139 1.09 -7.70 8.48
C SER A 139 1.58 -6.27 8.23
N VAL A 140 0.69 -5.36 7.79
CA VAL A 140 1.02 -3.94 7.63
C VAL A 140 1.39 -3.32 8.98
N GLY A 141 0.63 -3.64 10.03
CA GLY A 141 0.94 -3.18 11.38
C GLY A 141 2.34 -3.58 11.85
N LEU A 142 2.71 -4.84 11.63
CA LEU A 142 4.04 -5.36 11.99
C LEU A 142 5.15 -4.78 11.11
N SER A 143 4.95 -4.74 9.79
CA SER A 143 5.96 -4.25 8.85
C SER A 143 6.21 -2.75 8.99
N VAL A 144 5.17 -1.93 9.08
CA VAL A 144 5.30 -0.48 9.29
C VAL A 144 5.80 -0.20 10.71
N GLY A 145 5.24 -0.86 11.73
CA GLY A 145 5.66 -0.71 13.12
C GLY A 145 7.14 -1.05 13.36
N GLY A 146 7.65 -2.07 12.68
CA GLY A 146 9.05 -2.50 12.83
C GLY A 146 10.03 -1.78 11.90
N LEU A 147 9.65 -1.56 10.64
CA LEU A 147 10.59 -1.18 9.59
C LEU A 147 10.47 0.29 9.13
N PHE A 148 9.42 1.01 9.49
CA PHE A 148 9.21 2.40 9.04
C PHE A 148 10.37 3.33 9.45
N LEU A 149 10.78 3.30 10.73
CA LEU A 149 11.85 4.18 11.22
C LEU A 149 13.22 3.87 10.60
N PRO A 150 13.71 2.60 10.56
CA PRO A 150 14.99 2.31 9.95
C PRO A 150 15.00 2.58 8.45
N LEU A 151 13.93 2.23 7.71
CA LEU A 151 13.84 2.49 6.28
C LEU A 151 13.78 3.98 5.95
N THR A 152 13.01 4.76 6.69
CA THR A 152 12.98 6.22 6.47
C THR A 152 14.34 6.86 6.74
N LYS A 153 15.08 6.42 7.77
CA LYS A 153 16.45 6.90 8.03
C LYS A 153 17.38 6.57 6.87
N ALA A 154 17.36 5.33 6.37
CA ALA A 154 18.15 4.91 5.21
C ALA A 154 17.82 5.74 3.96
N LEU A 155 16.54 5.94 3.67
CA LEU A 155 16.10 6.75 2.51
C LEU A 155 16.47 8.24 2.66
N PHE A 156 16.49 8.78 3.89
CA PHE A 156 16.99 10.14 4.13
C PHE A 156 18.48 10.26 3.86
N PHE A 157 19.25 9.23 4.20
CA PHE A 157 20.68 9.20 3.88
C PHE A 157 20.90 9.21 2.36
N VAL A 158 20.22 8.35 1.62
CA VAL A 158 20.27 8.29 0.15
C VAL A 158 19.82 9.61 -0.50
N LYS A 159 18.85 10.31 0.11
CA LYS A 159 18.39 11.61 -0.42
C LYS A 159 19.40 12.73 -0.28
N LYS A 160 20.31 12.63 0.69
CA LYS A 160 21.36 13.63 0.95
C LYS A 160 22.64 13.39 0.15
N ALA A 161 22.89 12.13 -0.22
CA ALA A 161 23.96 11.73 -1.11
C ALA A 161 23.65 12.11 -2.56
#